data_8349a0948732ad5bed6ab4673fd07ff5
#
_entry.id   8349a0948732ad5bed6ab4673fd07ff5
#
_cell.length_a   1.000
_cell.length_b   1.000
_cell.length_c   1.000
_cell.angle_alpha   90.00
_cell.angle_beta   90.00
_cell.angle_gamma   90.00
#
_symmetry.space_group_name_H-M   'P 1'
#
loop_
_entity.id
_entity.type
_entity.pdbx_description
1 polymer ?
#
loop_
_entity_poly.entity_id
_entity_poly.type
_entity_poly.pdbx_seq_one_letter_code
_entity_poly.pdbx_strand_id
1 'polypeptide(L)'
;MLCKRFKEICDEQGWTVSDNGLDPIILCKQNRQGFTYSFPASHKNFVEDVTKAKAFLSRNLSTYAKSVHEIFHEEYSFEECMAAGKSFIDSLSSLSTELNKSQITK
;
A
#
# COMPACT_ATOMS: atom_id res chain seq x y z
N MET A 1 -15.45 -7.70 -10.15
CA MET A 1 -15.09 -6.78 -9.07
C MET A 1 -14.47 -7.53 -7.90
N LEU A 2 -13.68 -6.85 -7.11
CA LEU A 2 -13.06 -7.42 -5.92
C LEU A 2 -14.14 -7.87 -4.95
N CYS A 3 -13.91 -8.99 -4.23
CA CYS A 3 -14.91 -9.49 -3.31
C CYS A 3 -15.13 -8.52 -2.15
N LYS A 4 -16.33 -8.55 -1.60
CA LYS A 4 -16.77 -7.62 -0.56
C LYS A 4 -15.87 -7.68 0.68
N ARG A 5 -15.47 -8.88 1.10
CA ARG A 5 -14.65 -9.05 2.31
C ARG A 5 -13.29 -8.37 2.16
N PHE A 6 -12.66 -8.48 0.99
CA PHE A 6 -11.37 -7.84 0.74
C PHE A 6 -11.51 -6.31 0.75
N LYS A 7 -12.60 -5.78 0.18
CA LYS A 7 -12.87 -4.34 0.22
C LYS A 7 -13.05 -3.84 1.65
N GLU A 8 -13.77 -4.59 2.47
CA GLU A 8 -13.98 -4.24 3.88
C GLU A 8 -12.66 -4.19 4.63
N ILE A 9 -11.79 -5.18 4.42
CA ILE A 9 -10.47 -5.21 5.06
C ILE A 9 -9.64 -4.00 4.63
N CYS A 10 -9.63 -3.67 3.35
CA CYS A 10 -8.91 -2.50 2.86
C CYS A 10 -9.42 -1.22 3.52
N ASP A 11 -10.73 -1.05 3.58
CA ASP A 11 -11.34 0.12 4.22
C ASP A 11 -10.97 0.22 5.70
N GLU A 12 -11.03 -0.90 6.43
CA GLU A 12 -10.67 -0.96 7.84
C GLU A 12 -9.22 -0.58 8.07
N GLN A 13 -8.34 -0.91 7.13
CA GLN A 13 -6.91 -0.61 7.21
C GLN A 13 -6.57 0.78 6.64
N GLY A 14 -7.57 1.53 6.21
CA GLY A 14 -7.36 2.89 5.72
C GLY A 14 -6.93 3.00 4.27
N TRP A 15 -7.15 1.95 3.47
CA TRP A 15 -6.82 1.96 2.04
C TRP A 15 -8.06 2.27 1.20
N THR A 16 -7.89 3.14 0.21
CA THR A 16 -8.92 3.41 -0.78
C THR A 16 -8.71 2.47 -1.96
N VAL A 17 -9.77 1.83 -2.41
CA VAL A 17 -9.73 0.86 -3.51
C VAL A 17 -10.46 1.43 -4.71
N SER A 18 -9.76 1.57 -5.83
CA SER A 18 -10.35 1.96 -7.11
C SER A 18 -10.55 0.70 -7.93
N ASP A 19 -11.78 0.22 -8.01
CA ASP A 19 -12.15 -1.02 -8.68
C ASP A 19 -13.33 -0.78 -9.60
N ASN A 20 -13.08 -0.76 -10.91
CA ASN A 20 -14.11 -0.60 -11.93
C ASN A 20 -14.43 -1.93 -12.65
N GLY A 21 -13.99 -3.05 -12.08
CA GLY A 21 -14.18 -4.36 -12.69
C GLY A 21 -13.09 -4.76 -13.66
N LEU A 22 -12.14 -3.87 -13.94
CA LEU A 22 -11.02 -4.12 -14.85
C LEU A 22 -9.70 -4.17 -14.07
N ASP A 23 -8.71 -4.87 -14.59
CA ASP A 23 -7.37 -4.85 -14.03
C ASP A 23 -6.60 -3.66 -14.59
N PRO A 24 -5.69 -3.07 -13.79
CA PRO A 24 -5.49 -3.39 -12.37
C PRO A 24 -6.46 -2.64 -11.46
N ILE A 25 -6.63 -3.18 -10.25
CA ILE A 25 -7.24 -2.44 -9.15
C ILE A 25 -6.15 -1.54 -8.57
N ILE A 26 -6.48 -0.31 -8.20
CA ILE A 26 -5.51 0.60 -7.58
C ILE A 26 -5.85 0.79 -6.11
N LEU A 27 -4.88 0.55 -5.24
CA LEU A 27 -4.99 0.82 -3.82
C LEU A 27 -4.19 2.07 -3.50
N CYS A 28 -4.74 2.92 -2.65
CA CYS A 28 -4.12 4.20 -2.29
C CYS A 28 -4.30 4.47 -0.81
N LYS A 29 -3.24 4.96 -0.17
CA LYS A 29 -3.30 5.35 1.24
C LYS A 29 -2.52 6.63 1.46
N GLN A 30 -3.07 7.51 2.30
CA GLN A 30 -2.39 8.72 2.75
C GLN A 30 -1.98 8.52 4.21
N ASN A 31 -0.74 8.87 4.55
CA ASN A 31 -0.28 8.78 5.92
C ASN A 31 -0.57 10.08 6.69
N ARG A 32 -0.20 10.13 7.98
CA ARG A 32 -0.46 11.30 8.84
C ARG A 32 0.22 12.57 8.36
N GLN A 33 1.35 12.45 7.65
CA GLN A 33 2.11 13.57 7.15
C GLN A 33 1.60 14.10 5.82
N GLY A 34 0.62 13.43 5.22
CA GLY A 34 0.08 13.81 3.93
C GLY A 34 0.73 13.15 2.72
N PHE A 35 1.72 12.28 2.93
CA PHE A 35 2.29 11.50 1.84
C PHE A 35 1.29 10.46 1.38
N THR A 36 1.27 10.21 0.07
CA THR A 36 0.37 9.22 -0.52
C THR A 36 1.19 8.10 -1.16
N TYR A 37 0.74 6.86 -0.97
CA TYR A 37 1.33 5.70 -1.65
C TYR A 37 0.21 4.93 -2.34
N SER A 38 0.43 4.59 -3.60
CA SER A 38 -0.52 3.77 -4.35
C SER A 38 0.21 2.69 -5.12
N PHE A 39 -0.49 1.58 -5.35
CA PHE A 39 0.07 0.46 -6.09
C PHE A 39 -1.04 -0.31 -6.78
N PRO A 40 -0.72 -1.02 -7.89
CA PRO A 40 -1.70 -1.83 -8.60
C PRO A 40 -1.75 -3.25 -8.04
N ALA A 41 -2.93 -3.86 -8.12
CA ALA A 41 -3.13 -5.27 -7.79
C ALA A 41 -4.15 -5.86 -8.76
N SER A 42 -4.00 -7.13 -9.10
CA SER A 42 -4.95 -7.80 -9.99
C SER A 42 -6.11 -8.37 -9.17
N HIS A 43 -7.26 -8.55 -9.83
CA HIS A 43 -8.39 -9.21 -9.20
C HIS A 43 -8.05 -10.65 -8.83
N LYS A 44 -7.38 -11.34 -9.74
CA LYS A 44 -7.08 -12.77 -9.59
C LYS A 44 -6.08 -13.06 -8.49
N ASN A 45 -5.05 -12.22 -8.35
CA ASN A 45 -3.94 -12.44 -7.42
C ASN A 45 -3.86 -11.32 -6.37
N PHE A 46 -4.99 -10.83 -5.93
CA PHE A 46 -5.06 -9.63 -5.10
C PHE A 46 -4.19 -9.72 -3.84
N VAL A 47 -4.36 -10.78 -3.05
CA VAL A 47 -3.63 -10.94 -1.79
C VAL A 47 -2.13 -11.09 -2.03
N GLU A 48 -1.77 -11.88 -3.04
CA GLU A 48 -0.37 -12.06 -3.43
C GLU A 48 0.25 -10.75 -3.88
N ASP A 49 -0.49 -9.95 -4.65
CA ASP A 49 0.02 -8.67 -5.16
C ASP A 49 0.23 -7.66 -4.04
N VAL A 50 -0.61 -7.66 -3.01
CA VAL A 50 -0.40 -6.83 -1.82
C VAL A 50 0.90 -7.24 -1.12
N THR A 51 1.14 -8.53 -0.96
CA THR A 51 2.37 -9.04 -0.35
C THR A 51 3.59 -8.66 -1.18
N LYS A 52 3.49 -8.74 -2.50
CA LYS A 52 4.57 -8.33 -3.41
C LYS A 52 4.84 -6.84 -3.33
N ALA A 53 3.81 -6.03 -3.18
CA ALA A 53 3.98 -4.57 -3.02
C ALA A 53 4.76 -4.24 -1.75
N LYS A 54 4.47 -4.94 -0.66
CA LYS A 54 5.23 -4.79 0.59
C LYS A 54 6.70 -5.14 0.39
N ALA A 55 6.97 -6.28 -0.23
CA ALA A 55 8.34 -6.74 -0.47
C ALA A 55 9.09 -5.78 -1.37
N PHE A 56 8.43 -5.28 -2.42
CA PHE A 56 9.02 -4.33 -3.34
C PHE A 56 9.41 -3.03 -2.63
N LEU A 57 8.50 -2.47 -1.85
CA LEU A 57 8.77 -1.22 -1.13
C LEU A 57 9.88 -1.41 -0.10
N SER A 58 9.89 -2.55 0.60
CA SER A 58 10.94 -2.87 1.58
C SER A 58 12.33 -2.88 0.94
N ARG A 59 12.44 -3.48 -0.26
CA ARG A 59 13.72 -3.56 -0.97
C ARG A 59 14.13 -2.23 -1.59
N ASN A 60 13.18 -1.35 -1.87
CA ASN A 60 13.42 -0.11 -2.59
C ASN A 60 13.13 1.13 -1.74
N LEU A 61 13.20 0.99 -0.42
CA LEU A 61 12.86 2.07 0.50
C LEU A 61 13.70 3.32 0.25
N SER A 62 15.00 3.16 0.08
CA SER A 62 15.90 4.28 -0.19
C SER A 62 15.56 4.98 -1.52
N THR A 63 15.25 4.21 -2.55
CA THR A 63 14.85 4.76 -3.85
C THR A 63 13.54 5.53 -3.74
N TYR A 64 12.58 4.97 -3.01
CA TYR A 64 11.32 5.65 -2.73
C TYR A 64 11.55 6.99 -2.03
N ALA A 65 12.35 6.97 -0.96
CA ALA A 65 12.64 8.17 -0.17
C ALA A 65 13.33 9.24 -1.01
N LYS A 66 14.26 8.85 -1.88
CA LYS A 66 14.94 9.78 -2.79
C LYS A 66 13.95 10.43 -3.75
N SER A 67 13.08 9.63 -4.35
CA SER A 67 12.08 10.14 -5.31
C SER A 67 11.12 11.13 -4.66
N VAL A 68 10.65 10.82 -3.46
CA VAL A 68 9.75 11.69 -2.73
C VAL A 68 10.48 12.96 -2.30
N HIS A 69 11.71 12.83 -1.83
CA HIS A 69 12.51 13.96 -1.38
C HIS A 69 12.84 14.93 -2.54
N GLU A 70 13.02 14.43 -3.74
CA GLU A 70 13.21 15.29 -4.91
C GLU A 70 12.02 16.24 -5.13
N ILE A 71 10.83 15.77 -4.81
CA ILE A 71 9.60 16.57 -4.99
C ILE A 71 9.39 17.52 -3.80
N PHE A 72 9.62 17.03 -2.59
CA PHE A 72 9.24 17.73 -1.34
C PHE A 72 10.44 18.18 -0.51
N HIS A 73 11.61 18.37 -1.11
CA HIS A 73 12.85 18.67 -0.37
C HIS A 73 12.77 19.97 0.44
N GLU A 74 11.93 20.91 0.08
CA GLU A 74 11.75 22.15 0.83
C GLU A 74 10.88 21.97 2.08
N GLU A 75 10.04 20.96 2.09
CA GLU A 75 9.06 20.71 3.15
C GLU A 75 9.49 19.61 4.10
N TYR A 76 10.20 18.60 3.59
CA TYR A 76 10.54 17.40 4.35
C TYR A 76 11.99 17.02 4.13
N SER A 77 12.64 16.56 5.20
CA SER A 77 14.00 16.03 5.13
C SER A 77 13.99 14.63 4.50
N PHE A 78 15.17 14.14 4.11
CA PHE A 78 15.31 12.79 3.60
C PHE A 78 14.87 11.76 4.65
N GLU A 79 15.22 11.99 5.92
CA GLU A 79 14.84 11.11 7.03
C GLU A 79 13.32 11.05 7.20
N GLU A 80 12.63 12.17 7.00
CA GLU A 80 11.17 12.19 7.04
C GLU A 80 10.56 11.40 5.89
N CYS A 81 11.16 11.47 4.71
CA CYS A 81 10.72 10.67 3.55
C CYS A 81 10.96 9.18 3.79
N MET A 82 12.08 8.82 4.42
CA MET A 82 12.36 7.44 4.81
C MET A 82 11.33 6.93 5.82
N ALA A 83 11.00 7.76 6.81
CA ALA A 83 9.99 7.41 7.81
C ALA A 83 8.62 7.20 7.17
N ALA A 84 8.26 8.02 6.18
CA ALA A 84 7.02 7.84 5.43
C ALA A 84 6.98 6.50 4.71
N GLY A 85 8.08 6.13 4.05
CA GLY A 85 8.19 4.83 3.39
C GLY A 85 8.04 3.66 4.36
N LYS A 86 8.67 3.75 5.52
CA LYS A 86 8.54 2.72 6.56
C LYS A 86 7.10 2.61 7.06
N SER A 87 6.42 3.74 7.20
CA SER A 87 5.01 3.79 7.58
C SER A 87 4.14 3.00 6.58
N PHE A 88 4.40 3.17 5.28
CA PHE A 88 3.66 2.44 4.25
C PHE A 88 3.99 0.95 4.26
N ILE A 89 5.24 0.57 4.53
CA ILE A 89 5.63 -0.83 4.68
C ILE A 89 4.84 -1.47 5.83
N ASP A 90 4.75 -0.79 6.97
CA ASP A 90 3.98 -1.28 8.12
C ASP A 90 2.50 -1.43 7.76
N SER A 91 1.95 -0.46 7.05
CA SER A 91 0.55 -0.50 6.60
C SER A 91 0.29 -1.66 5.64
N LEU A 92 1.22 -1.91 4.71
CA LEU A 92 1.12 -3.04 3.79
C LEU A 92 1.26 -4.36 4.52
N SER A 93 2.13 -4.43 5.53
CA SER A 93 2.29 -5.63 6.36
C SER A 93 0.99 -5.97 7.10
N SER A 94 0.36 -4.98 7.70
CA SER A 94 -0.92 -5.14 8.39
C SER A 94 -2.02 -5.58 7.42
N LEU A 95 -2.10 -4.93 6.26
CA LEU A 95 -3.09 -5.28 5.25
C LEU A 95 -2.89 -6.71 4.76
N SER A 96 -1.66 -7.09 4.43
CA SER A 96 -1.33 -8.43 3.96
C SER A 96 -1.70 -9.48 5.00
N THR A 97 -1.42 -9.22 6.29
CA THR A 97 -1.74 -10.14 7.39
C THR A 97 -3.26 -10.36 7.46
N GLU A 98 -4.05 -9.30 7.43
CA GLU A 98 -5.50 -9.41 7.54
C GLU A 98 -6.13 -10.09 6.33
N LEU A 99 -5.62 -9.83 5.13
CA LEU A 99 -6.09 -10.48 3.91
C LEU A 99 -5.78 -11.99 3.94
N ASN A 100 -4.59 -12.36 4.40
CA ASN A 100 -4.21 -13.78 4.50
C ASN A 100 -5.05 -14.51 5.54
N LYS A 101 -5.37 -13.88 6.67
CA LYS A 101 -6.27 -14.46 7.67
C LYS A 101 -7.64 -14.74 7.08
N SER A 102 -8.15 -13.83 6.26
CA SER A 102 -9.45 -13.97 5.61
C SER A 102 -9.48 -15.18 4.67
N GLN A 103 -8.38 -15.49 4.01
CA GLN A 103 -8.29 -16.65 3.14
C GLN A 103 -8.27 -17.96 3.93
N ILE A 104 -7.61 -17.96 5.10
CA ILE A 104 -7.46 -19.17 5.93
C ILE A 104 -8.78 -19.58 6.60
N THR A 105 -9.64 -18.63 6.90
CA THR A 105 -10.90 -18.84 7.64
C THR A 105 -12.05 -19.34 6.79
N LYS A 106 -11.79 -19.87 5.65
CA LYS A 106 -12.85 -20.43 4.78
C LYS A 106 -13.53 -21.64 5.40
#